data_d93942f1ede36017c741fffe27377204
#
_entry.id   d93942f1ede36017c741fffe27377204
#
_cell.length_a   1.000
_cell.length_b   1.000
_cell.length_c   1.000
_cell.angle_alpha   90.00
_cell.angle_beta   90.00
_cell.angle_gamma   90.00
#
_symmetry.space_group_name_H-M   'P 1'
#
loop_
_entity.id
_entity.type
_entity.pdbx_description
1 polymer ?
#
loop_
_entity_poly.entity_id
_entity_poly.type
_entity_poly.pdbx_seq_one_letter_code
_entity_poly.pdbx_strand_id
1 'polypeptide(L)' 'KWVQEAIASNPQAVQEATGEGKKRKKAFGSLMGQVMQRSRGAAPPQEAQKLLREKLGLG' A
#
# COMPACT_ATOMS: atom_id res chain seq x y z
N LYS A 1 0.87 -4.06 10.69
CA LYS A 1 -0.55 -4.14 11.08
C LYS A 1 -1.43 -3.36 10.13
N TRP A 2 -1.24 -2.04 10.03
CA TRP A 2 -2.05 -1.22 9.13
C TRP A 2 -1.84 -1.60 7.68
N VAL A 3 -0.59 -1.87 7.32
CA VAL A 3 -0.24 -2.25 5.95
C VAL A 3 -0.91 -3.58 5.60
N GLN A 4 -0.84 -4.54 6.49
CA GLN A 4 -1.45 -5.84 6.27
C GLN A 4 -2.96 -5.72 6.12
N GLU A 5 -3.58 -4.92 6.96
CA GLU A 5 -5.02 -4.68 6.87
C GLU A 5 -5.41 -4.02 5.56
N ALA A 6 -4.63 -3.03 5.14
CA ALA A 6 -4.90 -2.35 3.88
C ALA A 6 -4.79 -3.31 2.70
N ILE A 7 -3.78 -4.17 2.71
CA ILE A 7 -3.59 -5.16 1.66
C ILE A 7 -4.75 -6.15 1.64
N ALA A 8 -5.14 -6.64 2.81
CA ALA A 8 -6.21 -7.62 2.91
C ALA A 8 -7.55 -7.04 2.46
N SER A 9 -7.78 -5.76 2.71
CA SER A 9 -9.03 -5.10 2.36
C SER A 9 -9.08 -4.64 0.90
N ASN A 10 -7.93 -4.60 0.23
CA ASN A 10 -7.84 -4.08 -1.14
C ASN A 10 -7.06 -5.03 -2.04
N PRO A 11 -7.54 -6.26 -2.24
CA PRO A 11 -6.79 -7.23 -3.04
C PRO A 11 -6.62 -6.79 -4.49
N GLN A 12 -7.60 -6.07 -5.04
CA GLN A 12 -7.51 -5.59 -6.40
C GLN A 12 -6.41 -4.53 -6.54
N ALA A 13 -6.32 -3.63 -5.57
CA ALA A 13 -5.27 -2.62 -5.57
C ALA A 13 -3.89 -3.27 -5.44
N VAL A 14 -3.80 -4.34 -4.66
CA VAL A 14 -2.55 -5.08 -4.52
C VAL A 14 -2.13 -5.68 -5.86
N GLN A 15 -3.07 -6.28 -6.58
CA GLN A 15 -2.78 -6.85 -7.89
C GLN A 15 -2.28 -5.78 -8.86
N GLU A 16 -2.93 -4.62 -8.87
CA GLU A 16 -2.54 -3.52 -9.74
C GLU A 16 -1.17 -2.95 -9.33
N ALA A 17 -0.91 -2.86 -8.03
CA ALA A 17 0.35 -2.33 -7.53
C ALA A 17 1.53 -3.25 -7.80
N THR A 18 1.29 -4.56 -7.84
CA THR A 18 2.34 -5.54 -8.12
C THR A 18 2.45 -5.88 -9.59
N GLY A 19 1.48 -5.45 -10.40
CA GLY A 19 1.51 -5.68 -11.84
C GLY A 19 2.41 -4.69 -12.55
N GLU A 20 2.55 -4.89 -13.86
CA GLU A 20 3.27 -3.97 -14.71
C GLU A 20 2.29 -2.99 -15.35
N GLY A 21 2.69 -1.73 -15.46
CA GLY A 21 1.89 -0.74 -16.14
C GLY A 21 1.72 0.55 -15.38
N LYS A 22 0.98 1.47 -15.99
CA LYS A 22 0.79 2.80 -15.44
C LYS A 22 -0.03 2.83 -14.16
N LYS A 23 -0.91 1.84 -13.97
CA LYS A 23 -1.77 1.76 -12.81
C LYS A 23 -1.02 1.40 -11.54
N ARG A 24 0.20 0.90 -11.68
CA ARG A 24 1.01 0.47 -10.53
C ARG A 24 1.22 1.61 -9.53
N LYS A 25 1.64 2.77 -10.00
CA LYS A 25 1.86 3.91 -9.12
C LYS A 25 0.57 4.39 -8.47
N LYS A 26 -0.50 4.42 -9.25
CA LYS A 26 -1.79 4.87 -8.75
C LYS A 26 -2.31 3.92 -7.68
N ALA A 27 -2.20 2.62 -7.91
CA ALA A 27 -2.64 1.62 -6.95
C ALA A 27 -1.81 1.68 -5.68
N PHE A 28 -0.51 1.89 -5.81
CA PHE A 28 0.36 2.03 -4.65
C PHE A 28 -0.04 3.25 -3.81
N GLY A 29 -0.34 4.36 -4.47
CA GLY A 29 -0.83 5.55 -3.79
C GLY A 29 -2.15 5.31 -3.06
N SER A 30 -3.05 4.54 -3.68
CA SER A 30 -4.30 4.18 -3.04
C SER A 30 -4.06 3.36 -1.78
N LEU A 31 -3.16 2.38 -1.85
CA LEU A 31 -2.81 1.58 -0.68
C LEU A 31 -2.18 2.43 0.41
N MET A 32 -1.32 3.36 0.04
CA MET A 32 -0.75 4.30 1.01
C MET A 32 -1.84 5.11 1.70
N GLY A 33 -2.81 5.59 0.93
CA GLY A 33 -3.93 6.33 1.47
C GLY A 33 -4.72 5.49 2.47
N GLN A 34 -4.94 4.22 2.16
CA GLN A 34 -5.64 3.32 3.07
C GLN A 34 -4.86 3.11 4.36
N VAL A 35 -3.55 2.93 4.26
CA VAL A 35 -2.70 2.77 5.45
C VAL A 35 -2.79 4.01 6.34
N MET A 36 -2.66 5.18 5.74
CA MET A 36 -2.72 6.43 6.49
C MET A 36 -4.09 6.62 7.14
N GLN A 37 -5.14 6.26 6.43
CA GLN A 37 -6.49 6.38 6.94
C GLN A 37 -6.73 5.45 8.13
N ARG A 38 -6.27 4.21 8.02
CA ARG A 38 -6.43 3.23 9.09
C ARG A 38 -5.63 3.60 10.33
N SER A 39 -4.47 4.21 10.14
CA SER A 39 -3.63 4.66 11.25
C SER A 39 -4.04 6.02 11.78
N ARG A 40 -4.96 6.70 11.11
CA ARG A 40 -5.39 8.06 11.44
C ARG A 40 -4.21 9.02 11.45
N GLY A 41 -3.31 8.85 10.50
CA GLY A 41 -2.14 9.69 10.37
C GLY A 41 -1.02 9.36 11.35
N ALA A 42 -1.17 8.32 12.17
CA ALA A 42 -0.14 7.94 13.13
C ALA A 42 1.03 7.22 12.47
N ALA A 43 0.79 6.55 11.34
CA ALA A 43 1.87 5.84 10.64
C ALA A 43 2.75 6.84 9.89
N PRO A 44 4.08 6.79 10.08
CA PRO A 44 4.99 7.63 9.31
C PRO A 44 4.89 7.26 7.83
N PRO A 45 4.71 8.24 6.93
CA PRO A 45 4.55 7.92 5.51
C PRO A 45 5.72 7.14 4.92
N GLN A 46 6.93 7.47 5.34
CA GLN A 46 8.12 6.80 4.82
C GLN A 46 8.16 5.32 5.23
N GLU A 47 7.85 5.05 6.49
CA GLU A 47 7.83 3.67 6.97
C GLU A 47 6.69 2.88 6.36
N ALA A 48 5.52 3.51 6.24
CA ALA A 48 4.37 2.86 5.61
C ALA A 48 4.69 2.48 4.17
N GLN A 49 5.34 3.38 3.44
CA GLN A 49 5.75 3.13 2.07
C GLN A 49 6.72 1.97 1.99
N LYS A 50 7.69 1.95 2.87
CA LYS A 50 8.69 0.89 2.92
C LYS A 50 8.05 -0.46 3.21
N LEU A 51 7.16 -0.49 4.19
CA LEU A 51 6.47 -1.73 4.55
C LEU A 51 5.59 -2.23 3.42
N LEU A 52 4.91 -1.32 2.73
CA LEU A 52 4.10 -1.70 1.57
C LEU A 52 4.97 -2.32 0.49
N ARG A 53 6.09 -1.72 0.20
CA ARG A 53 7.01 -2.25 -0.81
C ARG A 53 7.50 -3.65 -0.44
N GLU A 54 7.83 -3.85 0.83
CA GLU A 54 8.28 -5.15 1.29
C GLU A 54 7.18 -6.20 1.17
N LYS A 55 5.97 -5.84 1.58
CA LYS A 55 4.84 -6.77 1.53
C LYS A 55 4.44 -7.09 0.10
N LEU A 56 4.58 -6.14 -0.81
CA LEU A 56 4.24 -6.34 -2.21
C LEU A 56 5.41 -6.90 -3.03
N GLY A 57 6.57 -6.99 -2.44
CA GLY A 57 7.75 -7.50 -3.13
C GLY A 57 8.33 -6.54 -4.15
N LEU A 58 8.11 -5.24 -3.96
CA LEU A 58 8.53 -4.24 -4.93
C LEU A 58 9.90 -3.65 -4.61
N GLY A 59 10.43 -3.97 -3.49
CA GLY A 59 11.64 -3.34 -3.11
C GLY A 59 12.69 -4.17 -2.62
#